data_40174c87d2a483ce9dc9bba926097a9e
#
_entry.id   40174c87d2a483ce9dc9bba926097a9e
#
_cell.length_a   1.000
_cell.length_b   1.000
_cell.length_c   1.000
_cell.angle_alpha   90.00
_cell.angle_beta   90.00
_cell.angle_gamma   90.00
#
_symmetry.space_group_name_H-M   'P 1'
#
loop_
_entity.id
_entity.type
_entity.pdbx_description
1 polymer ?
#
loop_
_entity_poly.entity_id
_entity_poly.type
_entity_poly.pdbx_seq_one_letter_code
_entity_poly.pdbx_strand_id
1 'polypeptide(L)'
;RCGFPEVVYCAGKTVGQSVQILRVLMKQYDNVIGTRASKDVYDKLAPEIPDAQYDELARMVYQFKDKTVVNGDRVIAVITAGTSDIPVAEEAALTAEIMGNKVERIYDVGVAGLHRLLNRSEEIRRANVCVVVAGMEGALASVVGGLVDKPVVAVPTSIGYGANFHGLSALLAMLNSCAAGVSVVNIDNGFGAGRMADMINRMR
;
A
#
# COMPACT_ATOMS: atom_id res chain seq x y z
N ARG A 1 8.15 -8.91 -19.09
CA ARG A 1 8.07 -9.00 -17.63
C ARG A 1 7.62 -7.64 -17.07
N CYS A 2 6.92 -7.63 -15.94
CA CYS A 2 6.25 -6.44 -15.38
C CYS A 2 7.19 -5.38 -14.75
N GLY A 3 8.50 -5.41 -15.02
CA GLY A 3 9.47 -4.43 -14.51
C GLY A 3 9.77 -4.52 -13.01
N PHE A 4 9.36 -5.60 -12.35
CA PHE A 4 9.63 -5.93 -10.96
C PHE A 4 9.75 -7.46 -10.80
N PRO A 5 10.56 -7.98 -9.87
CA PRO A 5 10.62 -9.41 -9.56
C PRO A 5 9.25 -9.96 -9.15
N GLU A 6 9.10 -11.26 -9.23
CA GLU A 6 7.87 -11.93 -8.80
C GLU A 6 7.61 -11.67 -7.31
N VAL A 7 6.36 -11.34 -6.99
CA VAL A 7 5.92 -11.10 -5.63
C VAL A 7 5.24 -12.34 -5.08
N VAL A 8 5.58 -12.72 -3.88
CA VAL A 8 5.02 -13.91 -3.23
C VAL A 8 3.80 -13.53 -2.40
N TYR A 9 2.62 -13.98 -2.82
CA TYR A 9 1.42 -13.93 -1.99
C TYR A 9 1.45 -15.10 -1.00
N CYS A 10 1.75 -14.82 0.27
CA CYS A 10 1.96 -15.86 1.30
C CYS A 10 0.66 -16.39 1.90
N ALA A 11 -0.44 -15.63 1.86
CA ALA A 11 -1.73 -16.12 2.36
C ALA A 11 -2.18 -17.35 1.57
N GLY A 12 -2.68 -18.37 2.28
CA GLY A 12 -3.08 -19.65 1.68
C GLY A 12 -1.92 -20.62 1.37
N LYS A 13 -0.66 -20.19 1.58
CA LYS A 13 0.49 -21.07 1.51
C LYS A 13 0.92 -21.54 2.90
N THR A 14 1.52 -22.71 2.97
CA THR A 14 2.20 -23.14 4.21
C THR A 14 3.46 -22.30 4.43
N VAL A 15 3.89 -22.19 5.68
CA VAL A 15 5.14 -21.51 6.03
C VAL A 15 6.31 -22.06 5.23
N GLY A 16 6.40 -23.42 5.10
CA GLY A 16 7.46 -24.07 4.31
C GLY A 16 7.46 -23.69 2.83
N GLN A 17 6.29 -23.62 2.20
CA GLN A 17 6.17 -23.18 0.81
C GLN A 17 6.62 -21.71 0.63
N SER A 18 6.15 -20.82 1.50
CA SER A 18 6.53 -19.40 1.46
C SER A 18 8.05 -19.23 1.63
N VAL A 19 8.64 -19.94 2.59
CA VAL A 19 10.10 -19.91 2.85
C VAL A 19 10.88 -20.40 1.63
N GLN A 20 10.49 -21.53 1.03
CA GLN A 20 11.19 -22.05 -0.14
C GLN A 20 11.21 -21.08 -1.32
N ILE A 21 10.05 -20.48 -1.62
CA ILE A 21 9.91 -19.54 -2.74
C ILE A 21 10.73 -18.27 -2.47
N LEU A 22 10.53 -17.65 -1.29
CA LEU A 22 11.23 -16.43 -0.93
C LEU A 22 12.75 -16.62 -0.88
N ARG A 23 13.23 -17.76 -0.36
CA ARG A 23 14.66 -18.11 -0.35
C ARG A 23 15.28 -18.10 -1.75
N VAL A 24 14.60 -18.67 -2.74
CA VAL A 24 15.08 -18.71 -4.12
C VAL A 24 15.13 -17.30 -4.70
N LEU A 25 14.06 -16.53 -4.51
CA LEU A 25 13.98 -15.19 -5.05
C LEU A 25 15.01 -14.23 -4.41
N MET A 26 15.17 -14.27 -3.09
CA MET A 26 16.11 -13.42 -2.36
C MET A 26 17.58 -13.72 -2.65
N LYS A 27 17.89 -14.91 -3.16
CA LYS A 27 19.24 -15.23 -3.68
C LYS A 27 19.49 -14.70 -5.09
N GLN A 28 18.43 -14.42 -5.85
CA GLN A 28 18.52 -14.02 -7.26
C GLN A 28 18.28 -12.52 -7.48
N TYR A 29 17.56 -11.84 -6.58
CA TYR A 29 17.14 -10.46 -6.75
C TYR A 29 17.46 -9.64 -5.51
N ASP A 30 17.84 -8.39 -5.71
CA ASP A 30 18.15 -7.45 -4.64
C ASP A 30 16.89 -7.01 -3.87
N ASN A 31 15.77 -6.83 -4.56
CA ASN A 31 14.51 -6.43 -3.96
C ASN A 31 13.46 -7.52 -4.17
N VAL A 32 12.89 -8.02 -3.08
CA VAL A 32 11.89 -9.10 -3.08
C VAL A 32 10.81 -8.79 -2.06
N ILE A 33 9.56 -9.10 -2.39
CA ILE A 33 8.39 -8.89 -1.53
C ILE A 33 7.65 -10.22 -1.33
N GLY A 34 7.36 -10.56 -0.08
CA GLY A 34 6.36 -11.55 0.32
C GLY A 34 5.26 -10.86 1.09
N THR A 35 4.06 -10.72 0.48
CA THR A 35 2.93 -10.06 1.13
C THR A 35 2.11 -11.03 1.97
N ARG A 36 1.40 -10.52 2.98
CA ARG A 36 0.55 -11.29 3.90
C ARG A 36 1.28 -12.48 4.52
N ALA A 37 2.54 -12.28 4.81
CA ALA A 37 3.39 -13.26 5.47
C ALA A 37 3.18 -13.23 6.99
N SER A 38 3.25 -14.41 7.62
CA SER A 38 3.36 -14.49 9.07
C SER A 38 4.80 -14.29 9.54
N LYS A 39 4.96 -13.92 10.80
CA LYS A 39 6.28 -13.82 11.43
C LYS A 39 7.06 -15.14 11.36
N ASP A 40 6.38 -16.29 11.42
CA ASP A 40 7.02 -17.61 11.30
C ASP A 40 7.77 -17.81 9.99
N VAL A 41 7.30 -17.16 8.89
CA VAL A 41 8.02 -17.19 7.61
C VAL A 41 9.35 -16.45 7.72
N TYR A 42 9.34 -15.28 8.35
CA TYR A 42 10.55 -14.51 8.61
C TYR A 42 11.52 -15.25 9.53
N ASP A 43 11.03 -15.77 10.68
CA ASP A 43 11.86 -16.43 11.68
C ASP A 43 12.61 -17.65 11.10
N LYS A 44 12.03 -18.32 10.09
CA LYS A 44 12.68 -19.41 9.37
C LYS A 44 13.62 -18.95 8.24
N LEU A 45 13.39 -17.76 7.67
CA LEU A 45 14.22 -17.20 6.60
C LEU A 45 15.47 -16.49 7.14
N ALA A 46 15.32 -15.73 8.22
CA ALA A 46 16.34 -14.83 8.74
C ALA A 46 17.71 -15.52 9.03
N PRO A 47 17.78 -16.76 9.54
CA PRO A 47 19.05 -17.45 9.75
C PRO A 47 19.82 -17.75 8.45
N GLU A 48 19.12 -17.86 7.32
CA GLU A 48 19.71 -18.22 6.03
C GLU A 48 19.87 -16.99 5.11
N ILE A 49 19.05 -15.97 5.31
CA ILE A 49 19.02 -14.75 4.50
C ILE A 49 19.14 -13.54 5.45
N PRO A 50 20.35 -13.10 5.79
CA PRO A 50 20.57 -12.02 6.76
C PRO A 50 19.95 -10.68 6.37
N ASP A 51 19.74 -10.44 5.07
CA ASP A 51 19.11 -9.22 4.55
C ASP A 51 17.58 -9.26 4.56
N ALA A 52 16.98 -10.41 4.94
CA ALA A 52 15.53 -10.50 5.09
C ALA A 52 15.06 -9.63 6.24
N GLN A 53 13.96 -8.92 6.03
CA GLN A 53 13.31 -8.05 7.00
C GLN A 53 11.85 -8.43 7.12
N TYR A 54 11.26 -8.09 8.26
CA TYR A 54 9.81 -8.29 8.50
C TYR A 54 9.20 -7.02 9.04
N ASP A 55 8.15 -6.58 8.38
CA ASP A 55 7.27 -5.52 8.89
C ASP A 55 6.00 -6.17 9.43
N GLU A 56 5.75 -5.96 10.73
CA GLU A 56 4.62 -6.57 11.42
C GLU A 56 3.28 -5.93 11.03
N LEU A 57 3.26 -4.61 10.82
CA LEU A 57 2.05 -3.88 10.44
C LEU A 57 1.63 -4.23 9.01
N ALA A 58 2.55 -4.15 8.05
CA ALA A 58 2.31 -4.52 6.67
C ALA A 58 2.17 -6.03 6.47
N ARG A 59 2.59 -6.84 7.47
CA ARG A 59 2.67 -8.31 7.37
C ARG A 59 3.47 -8.73 6.15
N MET A 60 4.63 -8.11 5.95
CA MET A 60 5.49 -8.34 4.79
C MET A 60 6.85 -8.89 5.23
N VAL A 61 7.29 -9.96 4.57
CA VAL A 61 8.69 -10.39 4.56
C VAL A 61 9.31 -9.87 3.28
N TYR A 62 10.41 -9.13 3.38
CA TYR A 62 11.01 -8.49 2.22
C TYR A 62 12.53 -8.43 2.31
N GLN A 63 13.16 -8.23 1.17
CA GLN A 63 14.55 -7.83 1.02
C GLN A 63 14.60 -6.54 0.24
N PHE A 64 15.38 -5.56 0.70
CA PHE A 64 15.48 -4.23 0.10
C PHE A 64 16.95 -3.80 0.10
N LYS A 65 17.73 -4.32 -0.85
CA LYS A 65 19.16 -4.02 -1.04
C LYS A 65 19.38 -2.85 -1.98
N ASP A 66 18.70 -2.85 -3.13
CA ASP A 66 18.75 -1.73 -4.06
C ASP A 66 17.79 -0.63 -3.61
N LYS A 67 18.34 0.41 -2.99
CA LYS A 67 17.63 1.60 -2.49
C LYS A 67 17.64 2.77 -3.47
N THR A 68 17.90 2.51 -4.73
CA THR A 68 17.93 3.55 -5.77
C THR A 68 16.56 4.19 -5.91
N VAL A 69 16.49 5.51 -5.75
CA VAL A 69 15.27 6.28 -6.01
C VAL A 69 15.16 6.52 -7.51
N VAL A 70 14.10 5.98 -8.12
CA VAL A 70 13.96 5.96 -9.58
C VAL A 70 13.25 7.20 -10.16
N ASN A 71 12.59 8.00 -9.33
CA ASN A 71 11.67 9.06 -9.78
C ASN A 71 12.06 10.48 -9.31
N GLY A 72 13.31 10.69 -8.90
CA GLY A 72 13.79 12.00 -8.46
C GLY A 72 13.05 12.50 -7.20
N ASP A 73 12.43 13.68 -7.29
CA ASP A 73 11.73 14.30 -6.15
C ASP A 73 10.22 14.02 -6.11
N ARG A 74 9.71 13.18 -7.01
CA ARG A 74 8.31 12.81 -7.02
C ARG A 74 7.96 11.95 -5.82
N VAL A 75 6.85 12.27 -5.17
CA VAL A 75 6.41 11.64 -3.93
C VAL A 75 5.07 10.94 -4.14
N ILE A 76 4.93 9.77 -3.54
CA ILE A 76 3.65 9.08 -3.37
C ILE A 76 3.15 9.40 -1.96
N ALA A 77 1.96 9.99 -1.83
CA ALA A 77 1.31 10.14 -0.53
C ALA A 77 0.45 8.91 -0.23
N VAL A 78 0.68 8.25 0.90
CA VAL A 78 -0.17 7.16 1.40
C VAL A 78 -0.97 7.68 2.60
N ILE A 79 -2.30 7.67 2.45
CA ILE A 79 -3.23 8.41 3.30
C ILE A 79 -4.23 7.42 3.91
N THR A 80 -4.42 7.43 5.24
CA THR A 80 -5.45 6.58 5.88
C THR A 80 -6.57 7.39 6.51
N ALA A 81 -7.79 6.82 6.50
CA ALA A 81 -8.92 7.37 7.22
C ALA A 81 -8.76 7.17 8.73
N GLY A 82 -8.51 5.95 9.16
CA GLY A 82 -8.32 5.60 10.56
C GLY A 82 -7.03 4.83 10.83
N THR A 83 -6.70 4.65 12.10
CA THR A 83 -5.54 3.86 12.53
C THR A 83 -5.69 2.38 12.21
N SER A 84 -6.93 1.87 12.13
CA SER A 84 -7.19 0.48 11.75
C SER A 84 -6.90 0.18 10.27
N ASP A 85 -6.80 1.21 9.43
CA ASP A 85 -6.46 1.09 8.01
C ASP A 85 -4.93 1.03 7.77
N ILE A 86 -4.13 1.36 8.79
CA ILE A 86 -2.66 1.44 8.70
C ILE A 86 -2.03 0.15 8.17
N PRO A 87 -2.43 -1.06 8.55
CA PRO A 87 -1.81 -2.28 8.02
C PRO A 87 -1.87 -2.39 6.48
N VAL A 88 -2.98 -2.00 5.87
CA VAL A 88 -3.14 -2.00 4.41
C VAL A 88 -2.36 -0.85 3.79
N ALA A 89 -2.31 0.30 4.45
CA ALA A 89 -1.53 1.45 4.01
C ALA A 89 -0.01 1.17 4.06
N GLU A 90 0.49 0.51 5.11
CA GLU A 90 1.90 0.12 5.19
C GLU A 90 2.27 -0.92 4.13
N GLU A 91 1.38 -1.86 3.80
CA GLU A 91 1.61 -2.76 2.66
C GLU A 91 1.80 -1.95 1.36
N ALA A 92 0.98 -0.91 1.13
CA ALA A 92 1.12 -0.04 -0.05
C ALA A 92 2.39 0.82 -0.01
N ALA A 93 2.67 1.45 1.12
CA ALA A 93 3.82 2.32 1.33
C ALA A 93 5.14 1.56 1.14
N LEU A 94 5.29 0.44 1.83
CA LEU A 94 6.49 -0.38 1.77
C LEU A 94 6.69 -1.00 0.37
N THR A 95 5.61 -1.40 -0.29
CA THR A 95 5.66 -1.85 -1.69
C THR A 95 6.21 -0.75 -2.60
N ALA A 96 5.71 0.47 -2.49
CA ALA A 96 6.17 1.60 -3.30
C ALA A 96 7.63 1.97 -2.99
N GLU A 97 8.05 1.94 -1.73
CA GLU A 97 9.44 2.20 -1.31
C GLU A 97 10.42 1.16 -1.87
N ILE A 98 10.09 -0.13 -1.77
CA ILE A 98 10.92 -1.21 -2.31
C ILE A 98 11.03 -1.11 -3.85
N MET A 99 10.04 -0.52 -4.50
CA MET A 99 10.07 -0.21 -5.93
C MET A 99 10.83 1.08 -6.27
N GLY A 100 11.45 1.76 -5.29
CA GLY A 100 12.32 2.91 -5.49
C GLY A 100 11.60 4.26 -5.48
N ASN A 101 10.46 4.37 -4.82
CA ASN A 101 9.75 5.65 -4.69
C ASN A 101 9.98 6.29 -3.33
N LYS A 102 9.89 7.62 -3.29
CA LYS A 102 9.73 8.39 -2.05
C LYS A 102 8.26 8.31 -1.62
N VAL A 103 8.02 7.98 -0.37
CA VAL A 103 6.66 7.84 0.18
C VAL A 103 6.49 8.75 1.39
N GLU A 104 5.42 9.52 1.41
CA GLU A 104 4.94 10.27 2.57
C GLU A 104 3.72 9.57 3.18
N ARG A 105 3.77 9.32 4.49
CA ARG A 105 2.70 8.68 5.26
C ARG A 105 1.87 9.73 5.96
N ILE A 106 0.56 9.78 5.65
CA ILE A 106 -0.41 10.76 6.21
C ILE A 106 -1.55 9.96 6.82
N TYR A 107 -1.42 9.60 8.09
CA TYR A 107 -2.33 8.67 8.74
C TYR A 107 -3.32 9.36 9.67
N ASP A 108 -4.47 8.70 9.87
CA ASP A 108 -5.55 9.11 10.76
C ASP A 108 -6.14 10.49 10.41
N VAL A 109 -6.44 10.70 9.13
CA VAL A 109 -7.05 11.92 8.59
C VAL A 109 -8.47 11.67 8.04
N GLY A 110 -9.22 10.78 8.66
CA GLY A 110 -10.58 10.43 8.26
C GLY A 110 -11.56 11.59 8.29
N VAL A 111 -12.63 11.46 7.51
CA VAL A 111 -13.65 12.52 7.30
C VAL A 111 -14.42 12.90 8.56
N ALA A 112 -14.47 12.04 9.57
CA ALA A 112 -15.04 12.36 10.87
C ALA A 112 -14.28 13.47 11.62
N GLY A 113 -13.00 13.69 11.25
CA GLY A 113 -12.17 14.78 11.73
C GLY A 113 -11.57 15.57 10.58
N LEU A 114 -12.40 16.14 9.71
CA LEU A 114 -11.99 16.76 8.44
C LEU A 114 -10.89 17.83 8.61
N HIS A 115 -10.85 18.52 9.75
CA HIS A 115 -9.80 19.49 10.08
C HIS A 115 -8.39 18.86 10.07
N ARG A 116 -8.24 17.57 10.43
CA ARG A 116 -6.95 16.86 10.39
C ARG A 116 -6.46 16.71 8.96
N LEU A 117 -7.35 16.35 8.03
CA LEU A 117 -7.05 16.26 6.61
C LEU A 117 -6.68 17.63 6.03
N LEU A 118 -7.46 18.68 6.35
CA LEU A 118 -7.23 20.03 5.83
C LEU A 118 -5.90 20.61 6.31
N ASN A 119 -5.49 20.32 7.55
CA ASN A 119 -4.18 20.73 8.07
C ASN A 119 -2.99 20.08 7.33
N ARG A 120 -3.20 18.97 6.63
CA ARG A 120 -2.18 18.27 5.83
C ARG A 120 -2.34 18.48 4.32
N SER A 121 -3.26 19.37 3.90
CA SER A 121 -3.62 19.57 2.49
C SER A 121 -2.45 19.99 1.60
N GLU A 122 -1.51 20.78 2.09
CA GLU A 122 -0.32 21.17 1.33
C GLU A 122 0.61 19.98 1.04
N GLU A 123 0.79 19.08 2.00
CA GLU A 123 1.59 17.86 1.83
C GLU A 123 0.91 16.94 0.79
N ILE A 124 -0.41 16.78 0.89
CA ILE A 124 -1.18 15.95 -0.05
C ILE A 124 -1.10 16.50 -1.47
N ARG A 125 -1.19 17.82 -1.65
CA ARG A 125 -1.13 18.46 -2.98
C ARG A 125 0.26 18.38 -3.63
N ARG A 126 1.33 18.26 -2.84
CA ARG A 126 2.70 18.11 -3.36
C ARG A 126 2.97 16.71 -3.91
N ALA A 127 2.18 15.73 -3.52
CA ALA A 127 2.31 14.38 -4.03
C ALA A 127 2.00 14.30 -5.52
N ASN A 128 2.70 13.42 -6.23
CA ASN A 128 2.46 13.15 -7.65
C ASN A 128 1.29 12.16 -7.86
N VAL A 129 1.07 11.30 -6.88
CA VAL A 129 -0.05 10.36 -6.81
C VAL A 129 -0.41 10.11 -5.35
N CYS A 130 -1.69 9.97 -5.06
CA CYS A 130 -2.19 9.66 -3.72
C CYS A 130 -2.72 8.22 -3.67
N VAL A 131 -2.31 7.46 -2.68
CA VAL A 131 -2.95 6.19 -2.30
C VAL A 131 -3.82 6.48 -1.10
N VAL A 132 -5.13 6.28 -1.20
CA VAL A 132 -6.09 6.60 -0.13
C VAL A 132 -6.75 5.33 0.37
N VAL A 133 -6.47 4.99 1.62
CA VAL A 133 -6.88 3.74 2.27
C VAL A 133 -7.97 4.03 3.30
N ALA A 134 -9.15 3.47 3.11
CA ALA A 134 -10.29 3.73 3.98
C ALA A 134 -11.24 2.53 4.06
N GLY A 135 -11.66 2.19 5.27
CA GLY A 135 -12.77 1.29 5.55
C GLY A 135 -14.11 2.03 5.71
N MET A 136 -15.00 1.45 6.50
CA MET A 136 -16.34 1.97 6.76
C MET A 136 -17.12 2.26 5.46
N GLU A 137 -17.39 3.53 5.16
CA GLU A 137 -18.07 4.00 3.93
C GLU A 137 -17.11 4.47 2.83
N GLY A 138 -15.80 4.50 3.09
CA GLY A 138 -14.79 4.84 2.09
C GLY A 138 -14.76 6.30 1.63
N ALA A 139 -15.39 7.23 2.36
CA ALA A 139 -15.61 8.60 1.92
C ALA A 139 -14.32 9.42 1.72
N LEU A 140 -13.24 9.08 2.42
CA LEU A 140 -11.97 9.81 2.34
C LEU A 140 -11.44 9.89 0.91
N ALA A 141 -11.61 8.84 0.11
CA ALA A 141 -11.14 8.81 -1.28
C ALA A 141 -11.78 9.90 -2.15
N SER A 142 -13.09 10.11 -1.99
CA SER A 142 -13.81 11.18 -2.69
C SER A 142 -13.39 12.56 -2.22
N VAL A 143 -13.17 12.75 -0.92
CA VAL A 143 -12.74 14.04 -0.36
C VAL A 143 -11.33 14.40 -0.85
N VAL A 144 -10.39 13.46 -0.77
CA VAL A 144 -9.03 13.69 -1.29
C VAL A 144 -9.07 13.94 -2.79
N GLY A 145 -9.83 13.15 -3.56
CA GLY A 145 -10.00 13.37 -5.01
C GLY A 145 -10.55 14.74 -5.38
N GLY A 146 -11.37 15.35 -4.51
CA GLY A 146 -11.85 16.73 -4.67
C GLY A 146 -10.85 17.82 -4.26
N LEU A 147 -9.80 17.45 -3.50
CA LEU A 147 -8.79 18.39 -3.00
C LEU A 147 -7.53 18.47 -3.87
N VAL A 148 -7.30 17.49 -4.74
CA VAL A 148 -6.08 17.37 -5.54
C VAL A 148 -6.37 17.34 -7.04
N ASP A 149 -5.39 17.74 -7.82
CA ASP A 149 -5.35 17.61 -9.29
C ASP A 149 -4.49 16.41 -9.74
N LYS A 150 -4.31 15.45 -8.86
CA LYS A 150 -3.44 14.28 -9.04
C LYS A 150 -4.24 12.98 -9.07
N PRO A 151 -3.72 11.91 -9.70
CA PRO A 151 -4.35 10.59 -9.64
C PRO A 151 -4.49 10.10 -8.19
N VAL A 152 -5.65 9.53 -7.90
CA VAL A 152 -5.95 8.90 -6.61
C VAL A 152 -6.17 7.41 -6.83
N VAL A 153 -5.38 6.58 -6.17
CA VAL A 153 -5.56 5.14 -6.08
C VAL A 153 -6.27 4.84 -4.77
N ALA A 154 -7.55 4.54 -4.83
CA ALA A 154 -8.38 4.27 -3.66
C ALA A 154 -8.33 2.79 -3.28
N VAL A 155 -8.12 2.52 -2.00
CA VAL A 155 -8.04 1.19 -1.40
C VAL A 155 -9.16 1.04 -0.38
N PRO A 156 -10.25 0.35 -0.71
CA PRO A 156 -11.23 -0.01 0.30
C PRO A 156 -10.62 -1.04 1.26
N THR A 157 -10.90 -0.91 2.57
CA THR A 157 -10.49 -1.92 3.54
C THR A 157 -11.68 -2.69 4.08
N SER A 158 -11.43 -3.90 4.57
CA SER A 158 -12.44 -4.71 5.26
C SER A 158 -12.81 -4.18 6.66
N ILE A 159 -12.17 -3.09 7.09
CA ILE A 159 -12.42 -2.46 8.38
C ILE A 159 -13.81 -1.84 8.40
N GLY A 160 -14.61 -2.27 9.37
CA GLY A 160 -15.98 -1.82 9.54
C GLY A 160 -16.85 -2.87 10.23
N TYR A 161 -18.13 -2.57 10.33
CA TYR A 161 -19.13 -3.46 10.96
C TYR A 161 -20.49 -3.31 10.28
N GLY A 162 -21.43 -4.21 10.62
CA GLY A 162 -22.81 -4.14 10.11
C GLY A 162 -22.89 -4.11 8.59
N ALA A 163 -23.47 -3.06 8.03
CA ALA A 163 -23.67 -2.89 6.59
C ALA A 163 -22.41 -2.62 5.78
N ASN A 164 -21.24 -2.64 6.40
CA ASN A 164 -19.95 -2.55 5.69
C ASN A 164 -19.68 -3.81 4.83
N PHE A 165 -20.22 -4.98 5.19
CA PHE A 165 -20.04 -6.24 4.47
C PHE A 165 -18.58 -6.51 4.10
N HIS A 166 -17.68 -6.45 5.09
CA HIS A 166 -16.23 -6.70 4.93
C HIS A 166 -15.58 -5.85 3.82
N GLY A 167 -15.93 -4.57 3.76
CA GLY A 167 -15.35 -3.60 2.83
C GLY A 167 -16.15 -3.38 1.54
N LEU A 168 -17.25 -4.11 1.32
CA LEU A 168 -18.09 -3.92 0.14
C LEU A 168 -18.68 -2.51 0.07
N SER A 169 -19.12 -1.95 1.21
CA SER A 169 -19.63 -0.59 1.29
C SER A 169 -18.57 0.43 0.83
N ALA A 170 -17.35 0.32 1.35
CA ALA A 170 -16.23 1.18 0.95
C ALA A 170 -15.91 1.03 -0.55
N LEU A 171 -15.85 -0.22 -1.05
CA LEU A 171 -15.60 -0.49 -2.47
C LEU A 171 -16.65 0.17 -3.37
N LEU A 172 -17.93 -0.02 -3.08
CA LEU A 172 -19.03 0.55 -3.88
C LEU A 172 -19.05 2.08 -3.81
N ALA A 173 -18.80 2.66 -2.64
CA ALA A 173 -18.71 4.13 -2.48
C ALA A 173 -17.55 4.70 -3.31
N MET A 174 -16.37 4.09 -3.27
CA MET A 174 -15.21 4.52 -4.04
C MET A 174 -15.42 4.38 -5.55
N LEU A 175 -16.04 3.28 -6.01
CA LEU A 175 -16.38 3.07 -7.42
C LEU A 175 -17.41 4.07 -7.95
N ASN A 176 -18.27 4.60 -7.07
CA ASN A 176 -19.28 5.61 -7.40
C ASN A 176 -18.84 7.04 -7.06
N SER A 177 -17.55 7.27 -6.82
CA SER A 177 -17.04 8.60 -6.53
C SER A 177 -17.29 9.57 -7.69
N CYS A 178 -17.83 10.76 -7.40
CA CYS A 178 -17.95 11.85 -8.37
C CYS A 178 -16.62 12.58 -8.62
N ALA A 179 -15.61 12.36 -7.78
CA ALA A 179 -14.30 12.98 -7.97
C ALA A 179 -13.58 12.32 -9.14
N ALA A 180 -13.31 13.10 -10.18
CA ALA A 180 -12.57 12.63 -11.35
C ALA A 180 -11.13 12.25 -10.98
N GLY A 181 -10.58 11.19 -11.59
CA GLY A 181 -9.21 10.75 -11.32
C GLY A 181 -9.07 9.76 -10.15
N VAL A 182 -10.16 9.32 -9.54
CA VAL A 182 -10.18 8.22 -8.57
C VAL A 182 -10.27 6.88 -9.29
N SER A 183 -9.27 6.03 -9.08
CA SER A 183 -9.24 4.63 -9.53
C SER A 183 -9.23 3.72 -8.32
N VAL A 184 -9.94 2.58 -8.37
CA VAL A 184 -10.14 1.74 -7.21
C VAL A 184 -9.45 0.39 -7.40
N VAL A 185 -8.71 -0.07 -6.40
CA VAL A 185 -8.19 -1.44 -6.33
C VAL A 185 -9.12 -2.33 -5.49
N ASN A 186 -8.83 -3.61 -5.42
CA ASN A 186 -9.65 -4.53 -4.64
C ASN A 186 -9.55 -4.27 -3.12
N ILE A 187 -10.48 -4.81 -2.35
CA ILE A 187 -10.52 -4.70 -0.88
C ILE A 187 -9.20 -5.25 -0.29
N ASP A 188 -8.63 -4.52 0.67
CA ASP A 188 -7.37 -4.83 1.36
C ASP A 188 -6.16 -5.03 0.43
N ASN A 189 -6.18 -4.51 -0.78
CA ASN A 189 -5.09 -4.68 -1.74
C ASN A 189 -4.08 -3.54 -1.68
N GLY A 190 -3.36 -3.42 -0.56
CA GLY A 190 -2.29 -2.44 -0.40
C GLY A 190 -1.16 -2.64 -1.40
N PHE A 191 -0.74 -3.89 -1.63
CA PHE A 191 0.28 -4.21 -2.64
C PHE A 191 -0.11 -3.69 -4.04
N GLY A 192 -1.33 -3.99 -4.49
CA GLY A 192 -1.80 -3.54 -5.81
C GLY A 192 -1.83 -2.02 -5.94
N ALA A 193 -2.20 -1.32 -4.85
CA ALA A 193 -2.20 0.14 -4.83
C ALA A 193 -0.78 0.72 -4.86
N GLY A 194 0.14 0.19 -4.05
CA GLY A 194 1.54 0.59 -4.07
C GLY A 194 2.19 0.39 -5.44
N ARG A 195 1.90 -0.75 -6.09
CA ARG A 195 2.39 -1.02 -7.46
C ARG A 195 1.78 -0.08 -8.49
N MET A 196 0.48 0.18 -8.44
CA MET A 196 -0.18 1.12 -9.35
C MET A 196 0.39 2.53 -9.17
N ALA A 197 0.56 2.97 -7.93
CA ALA A 197 1.16 4.27 -7.62
C ALA A 197 2.61 4.37 -8.14
N ASP A 198 3.42 3.31 -8.00
CA ASP A 198 4.75 3.24 -8.59
C ASP A 198 4.72 3.43 -10.11
N MET A 199 3.83 2.72 -10.81
CA MET A 199 3.69 2.84 -12.26
C MET A 199 3.32 4.25 -12.68
N ILE A 200 2.35 4.88 -12.02
CA ILE A 200 1.92 6.26 -12.28
C ILE A 200 3.08 7.23 -12.00
N ASN A 201 3.78 7.04 -10.87
CA ASN A 201 4.88 7.92 -10.47
C ASN A 201 6.09 7.86 -11.41
N ARG A 202 6.24 6.78 -12.20
CA ARG A 202 7.27 6.62 -13.25
C ARG A 202 6.88 7.26 -14.59
N MET A 203 5.60 7.54 -14.83
CA MET A 203 5.16 8.16 -16.09
C MET A 203 5.73 9.60 -16.16
N ARG A 204 6.27 9.96 -17.33
CA ARG A 204 6.84 11.29 -17.60
C ARG A 204 5.78 12.25 -18.08
#